data_121be151cd4c7f4dcf02806a02173af8
#
_entry.id   121be151cd4c7f4dcf02806a02173af8
#
_cell.length_a   1.000
_cell.length_b   1.000
_cell.length_c   1.000
_cell.angle_alpha   90.00
_cell.angle_beta   90.00
_cell.angle_gamma   90.00
#
_symmetry.space_group_name_H-M   'P 1'
#
loop_
_entity.id
_entity.type
_entity.pdbx_description
1 polymer ?
#
loop_
_entity_poly.entity_id
_entity_poly.type
_entity_poly.pdbx_seq_one_letter_code
_entity_poly.pdbx_strand_id
1 'polypeptide(L)'
;MTAWTLHTCDRLEERYWETHHPCGLRILVSPKKFSACYAVLGVEYGSRDRFAGGAVPMGCAHFLEHKMFERADGSGWEDVFAALGAEVNAYTSDDSTAYMFSATEGISDALEALLTMVSELSVTSASVSRERQIIAEEIRMNADDPWEVVYANMLRGLYAPTGNRQQDQGHPLRLAF
;
A
#
# COMPACT_ATOMS: atom_id res chain seq x y z
N MET A 1 23.46 1.81 -19.80
CA MET A 1 22.44 0.73 -19.78
C MET A 1 22.50 0.11 -18.40
N THR A 2 21.41 0.04 -17.68
CA THR A 2 21.31 -0.66 -16.41
C THR A 2 21.45 -2.15 -16.65
N ALA A 3 22.38 -2.79 -15.95
CA ALA A 3 22.60 -4.23 -16.08
C ALA A 3 21.47 -5.00 -15.35
N TRP A 4 20.98 -6.08 -15.97
CA TRP A 4 20.05 -7.01 -15.36
C TRP A 4 20.80 -8.18 -14.74
N THR A 5 20.47 -8.54 -13.54
CA THR A 5 20.98 -9.70 -12.82
C THR A 5 19.91 -10.79 -12.77
N LEU A 6 20.23 -11.99 -13.22
CA LEU A 6 19.35 -13.15 -13.11
C LEU A 6 19.56 -13.85 -11.75
N HIS A 7 18.48 -14.04 -11.03
CA HIS A 7 18.41 -14.85 -9.82
C HIS A 7 17.63 -16.13 -10.09
N THR A 8 18.12 -17.26 -9.61
CA THR A 8 17.47 -18.57 -9.74
C THR A 8 17.32 -19.24 -8.39
N CYS A 9 16.24 -19.98 -8.21
CA CYS A 9 16.02 -20.85 -7.08
C CYS A 9 15.66 -22.25 -7.62
N ASP A 10 16.65 -23.13 -7.75
CA ASP A 10 16.47 -24.45 -8.35
C ASP A 10 15.46 -25.31 -7.58
N ARG A 11 15.43 -25.15 -6.25
CA ARG A 11 14.48 -25.89 -5.39
C ARG A 11 13.01 -25.58 -5.68
N LEU A 12 12.72 -24.35 -6.12
CA LEU A 12 11.37 -23.88 -6.44
C LEU A 12 11.11 -23.83 -7.95
N GLU A 13 12.14 -24.14 -8.77
CA GLU A 13 12.13 -23.96 -10.23
C GLU A 13 11.76 -22.53 -10.64
N GLU A 14 12.17 -21.56 -9.82
CA GLU A 14 11.81 -20.14 -9.97
C GLU A 14 13.01 -19.31 -10.42
N ARG A 15 12.72 -18.27 -11.16
CA ARG A 15 13.71 -17.29 -11.59
C ARG A 15 13.09 -15.91 -11.69
N TYR A 16 13.89 -14.88 -11.41
CA TYR A 16 13.53 -13.48 -11.65
C TYR A 16 14.77 -12.68 -12.08
N TRP A 17 14.49 -11.58 -12.74
CA TRP A 17 15.48 -10.59 -13.14
C TRP A 17 15.40 -9.40 -12.21
N GLU A 18 16.55 -8.84 -11.85
CA GLU A 18 16.66 -7.65 -11.01
C GLU A 18 17.50 -6.59 -11.71
N THR A 19 17.07 -5.35 -11.59
CA THR A 19 17.85 -4.17 -11.98
C THR A 19 17.51 -2.99 -11.08
N HIS A 20 18.37 -1.97 -11.12
CA HIS A 20 18.15 -0.70 -10.44
C HIS A 20 18.08 0.42 -11.47
N HIS A 21 16.98 1.15 -11.49
CA HIS A 21 16.84 2.33 -12.32
C HIS A 21 17.68 3.49 -11.76
N PRO A 22 18.21 4.41 -12.59
CA PRO A 22 19.00 5.55 -12.11
C PRO A 22 18.29 6.46 -11.09
N CYS A 23 16.96 6.47 -11.06
CA CYS A 23 16.18 7.19 -10.03
C CYS A 23 16.16 6.51 -8.65
N GLY A 24 16.79 5.32 -8.51
CA GLY A 24 16.82 4.54 -7.27
C GLY A 24 15.79 3.41 -7.20
N LEU A 25 14.84 3.32 -8.14
CA LEU A 25 13.83 2.27 -8.14
C LEU A 25 14.48 0.90 -8.40
N ARG A 26 14.25 -0.04 -7.49
CA ARG A 26 14.58 -1.46 -7.66
C ARG A 26 13.47 -2.14 -8.44
N ILE A 27 13.82 -2.82 -9.52
CA ILE A 27 12.87 -3.46 -10.43
C ILE A 27 13.12 -4.97 -10.43
N LEU A 28 12.08 -5.74 -10.16
CA LEU A 28 12.08 -7.19 -10.18
C LEU A 28 11.11 -7.67 -11.26
N VAL A 29 11.53 -8.58 -12.12
CA VAL A 29 10.68 -9.16 -13.17
C VAL A 29 10.75 -10.67 -13.10
N SER A 30 9.62 -11.33 -12.83
CA SER A 30 9.49 -12.77 -12.79
C SER A 30 8.58 -13.25 -13.93
N PRO A 31 9.13 -13.68 -15.08
CA PRO A 31 8.33 -14.19 -16.18
C PRO A 31 7.61 -15.48 -15.79
N LYS A 32 6.30 -15.50 -15.99
CA LYS A 32 5.43 -16.65 -15.73
C LYS A 32 4.68 -17.06 -16.99
N LYS A 33 4.19 -18.29 -17.00
CA LYS A 33 3.36 -18.85 -18.11
C LYS A 33 1.86 -18.65 -17.83
N PHE A 34 1.49 -17.58 -17.15
CA PHE A 34 0.09 -17.24 -16.89
C PHE A 34 -0.43 -16.27 -17.94
N SER A 35 -1.74 -16.28 -18.15
CA SER A 35 -2.43 -15.34 -19.05
C SER A 35 -2.51 -13.92 -18.43
N ALA A 36 -2.56 -13.84 -17.11
CA ALA A 36 -2.60 -12.57 -16.39
C ALA A 36 -1.18 -12.12 -15.98
N CYS A 37 -0.93 -10.83 -16.14
CA CYS A 37 0.21 -10.13 -15.55
C CYS A 37 -0.23 -9.48 -14.24
N TYR A 38 0.66 -9.51 -13.28
CA TYR A 38 0.49 -8.85 -11.99
C TYR A 38 1.68 -7.93 -11.73
N ALA A 39 1.44 -6.66 -11.49
CA ALA A 39 2.47 -5.71 -11.16
C ALA A 39 2.21 -5.10 -9.78
N VAL A 40 3.28 -4.90 -9.01
CA VAL A 40 3.23 -4.31 -7.66
C VAL A 40 4.30 -3.23 -7.56
N LEU A 41 3.93 -2.06 -7.07
CA LEU A 41 4.83 -1.01 -6.64
C LEU A 41 4.75 -0.91 -5.11
N GLY A 42 5.85 -1.26 -4.44
CA GLY A 42 5.96 -1.20 -2.98
C GLY A 42 6.72 0.04 -2.52
N VAL A 43 6.25 0.63 -1.44
CA VAL A 43 6.90 1.75 -0.73
C VAL A 43 7.19 1.29 0.69
N GLU A 44 8.42 1.43 1.16
CA GLU A 44 8.83 1.14 2.54
C GLU A 44 8.35 2.26 3.47
N TYR A 45 7.05 2.40 3.61
CA TYR A 45 6.36 3.31 4.50
C TYR A 45 4.98 2.73 4.85
N GLY A 46 4.73 2.47 6.11
CA GLY A 46 3.52 1.81 6.59
C GLY A 46 2.90 2.50 7.81
N SER A 47 1.93 1.84 8.42
CA SER A 47 1.12 2.41 9.50
C SER A 47 1.92 2.69 10.78
N ARG A 48 3.05 2.01 10.99
CA ARG A 48 3.94 2.19 12.15
C ARG A 48 5.04 3.21 11.93
N ASP A 49 5.29 3.61 10.69
CA ASP A 49 6.36 4.54 10.39
C ASP A 49 6.03 5.95 10.89
N ARG A 50 7.00 6.52 11.58
CA ARG A 50 6.95 7.89 12.06
C ARG A 50 8.17 8.63 11.53
N PHE A 51 7.97 9.79 10.96
CA PHE A 51 9.10 10.63 10.62
C PHE A 51 9.87 11.03 11.88
N ALA A 52 11.20 11.12 11.76
CA ALA A 52 12.06 11.61 12.82
C ALA A 52 11.54 12.98 13.30
N GLY A 53 11.00 13.02 14.53
CA GLY A 53 10.39 14.23 15.11
C GLY A 53 8.93 14.07 15.56
N GLY A 54 8.28 12.91 15.31
CA GLY A 54 6.97 12.57 15.89
C GLY A 54 5.79 13.40 15.39
N ALA A 55 5.94 14.14 14.29
CA ALA A 55 4.94 15.09 13.81
C ALA A 55 3.85 14.45 12.92
N VAL A 56 4.03 13.19 12.47
CA VAL A 56 3.07 12.55 11.57
C VAL A 56 2.08 11.72 12.38
N PRO A 57 0.78 12.01 12.29
CA PRO A 57 -0.27 11.23 12.95
C PRO A 57 -0.28 9.77 12.48
N MET A 58 -0.73 8.86 13.34
CA MET A 58 -1.03 7.48 12.94
C MET A 58 -2.12 7.47 11.86
N GLY A 59 -2.03 6.50 10.94
CA GLY A 59 -2.97 6.37 9.84
C GLY A 59 -2.64 7.23 8.60
N CYS A 60 -1.54 8.01 8.63
CA CYS A 60 -1.13 8.80 7.46
C CYS A 60 -0.80 7.95 6.24
N ALA A 61 -0.18 6.78 6.42
CA ALA A 61 0.13 5.87 5.31
C ALA A 61 -1.15 5.41 4.61
N HIS A 62 -2.12 4.92 5.38
CA HIS A 62 -3.42 4.47 4.88
C HIS A 62 -4.23 5.63 4.27
N PHE A 63 -4.24 6.80 4.92
CA PHE A 63 -4.87 7.98 4.35
C PHE A 63 -4.24 8.38 3.01
N LEU A 64 -2.92 8.31 2.89
CA LEU A 64 -2.21 8.60 1.65
C LEU A 64 -2.52 7.56 0.57
N GLU A 65 -2.62 6.27 0.95
CA GLU A 65 -3.04 5.21 0.05
C GLU A 65 -4.36 5.55 -0.63
N HIS A 66 -5.40 5.88 0.12
CA HIS A 66 -6.70 6.31 -0.42
C HIS A 66 -6.56 7.54 -1.34
N LYS A 67 -5.74 8.50 -0.94
CA LYS A 67 -5.55 9.74 -1.72
C LYS A 67 -4.83 9.55 -3.05
N MET A 68 -4.03 8.48 -3.19
CA MET A 68 -3.39 8.15 -4.46
C MET A 68 -4.39 7.69 -5.52
N PHE A 69 -5.58 7.23 -5.13
CA PHE A 69 -6.63 6.85 -6.07
C PHE A 69 -7.42 8.04 -6.63
N GLU A 70 -7.31 9.23 -6.03
CA GLU A 70 -8.03 10.43 -6.50
C GLU A 70 -7.17 11.24 -7.49
N ARG A 71 -7.75 11.54 -8.65
CA ARG A 71 -7.12 12.37 -9.68
C ARG A 71 -7.44 13.87 -9.47
N ALA A 72 -6.63 14.72 -10.09
CA ALA A 72 -6.75 16.17 -9.96
C ALA A 72 -8.10 16.73 -10.47
N ASP A 73 -8.74 16.04 -11.40
CA ASP A 73 -10.07 16.38 -11.93
C ASP A 73 -11.23 15.87 -11.06
N GLY A 74 -10.93 15.16 -9.97
CA GLY A 74 -11.89 14.56 -9.05
C GLY A 74 -12.44 13.21 -9.49
N SER A 75 -11.95 12.62 -10.59
CA SER A 75 -12.23 11.24 -10.97
C SER A 75 -11.34 10.27 -10.21
N GLY A 76 -11.64 8.97 -10.28
CA GLY A 76 -10.83 7.89 -9.69
C GLY A 76 -9.87 7.25 -10.69
N TRP A 77 -8.76 6.72 -10.20
CA TRP A 77 -7.87 5.89 -10.99
C TRP A 77 -8.49 4.54 -11.34
N GLU A 78 -9.43 4.04 -10.54
CA GLU A 78 -10.18 2.80 -10.80
C GLU A 78 -10.87 2.82 -12.16
N ASP A 79 -11.44 3.96 -12.54
CA ASP A 79 -12.10 4.13 -13.84
C ASP A 79 -11.08 4.03 -15.00
N VAL A 80 -9.87 4.55 -14.81
CA VAL A 80 -8.78 4.45 -15.81
C VAL A 80 -8.36 3.01 -15.99
N PHE A 81 -8.12 2.27 -14.89
CA PHE A 81 -7.74 0.85 -14.97
C PHE A 81 -8.86 -0.01 -15.55
N ALA A 82 -10.11 0.25 -15.16
CA ALA A 82 -11.27 -0.45 -15.73
C ALA A 82 -11.38 -0.24 -17.24
N ALA A 83 -11.13 0.97 -17.74
CA ALA A 83 -11.10 1.27 -19.18
C ALA A 83 -9.97 0.55 -19.93
N LEU A 84 -8.86 0.21 -19.24
CA LEU A 84 -7.75 -0.57 -19.76
C LEU A 84 -7.96 -2.10 -19.64
N GLY A 85 -9.10 -2.54 -19.08
CA GLY A 85 -9.36 -3.95 -18.80
C GLY A 85 -8.49 -4.52 -17.67
N ALA A 86 -8.05 -3.67 -16.75
CA ALA A 86 -7.22 -4.00 -15.62
C ALA A 86 -7.97 -3.79 -14.29
N GLU A 87 -7.61 -4.57 -13.28
CA GLU A 87 -8.06 -4.37 -11.89
C GLU A 87 -6.92 -3.75 -11.09
N VAL A 88 -7.19 -2.64 -10.40
CA VAL A 88 -6.23 -1.97 -9.51
C VAL A 88 -6.61 -2.17 -8.07
N ASN A 89 -5.61 -2.29 -7.20
CA ASN A 89 -5.79 -2.39 -5.75
C ASN A 89 -4.59 -1.80 -5.02
N ALA A 90 -4.74 -1.58 -3.71
CA ALA A 90 -3.64 -1.21 -2.83
C ALA A 90 -3.87 -1.80 -1.43
N TYR A 91 -2.83 -1.79 -0.62
CA TYR A 91 -2.93 -2.03 0.82
C TYR A 91 -1.83 -1.32 1.58
N THR A 92 -2.12 -0.96 2.80
CA THR A 92 -1.14 -0.47 3.77
C THR A 92 -0.95 -1.50 4.88
N SER A 93 0.29 -1.94 5.08
CA SER A 93 0.70 -2.78 6.19
C SER A 93 1.36 -1.97 7.30
N ASP A 94 1.97 -2.65 8.27
CA ASP A 94 2.70 -2.03 9.36
C ASP A 94 3.93 -1.23 8.90
N ASP A 95 4.63 -1.69 7.87
CA ASP A 95 5.94 -1.21 7.43
C ASP A 95 6.01 -0.85 5.95
N SER A 96 4.93 -1.09 5.21
CA SER A 96 4.90 -0.86 3.76
C SER A 96 3.51 -0.51 3.25
N THR A 97 3.46 0.20 2.13
CA THR A 97 2.26 0.41 1.32
C THR A 97 2.53 -0.14 -0.08
N ALA A 98 1.59 -0.87 -0.64
CA ALA A 98 1.71 -1.44 -1.97
C ALA A 98 0.53 -1.05 -2.85
N TYR A 99 0.83 -0.68 -4.09
CA TYR A 99 -0.13 -0.40 -5.15
C TYR A 99 0.06 -1.44 -6.25
N MET A 100 -1.01 -2.02 -6.77
CA MET A 100 -0.91 -3.12 -7.68
C MET A 100 -2.00 -3.12 -8.72
N PHE A 101 -1.73 -3.78 -9.84
CA PHE A 101 -2.78 -4.11 -10.81
C PHE A 101 -2.63 -5.54 -11.32
N SER A 102 -3.73 -6.09 -11.80
CA SER A 102 -3.76 -7.29 -12.62
C SER A 102 -4.42 -7.00 -13.96
N ALA A 103 -3.87 -7.56 -15.05
CA ALA A 103 -4.42 -7.42 -16.38
C ALA A 103 -4.01 -8.59 -17.28
N THR A 104 -4.83 -8.92 -18.27
CA THR A 104 -4.52 -9.92 -19.31
C THR A 104 -4.01 -9.29 -20.60
N GLU A 105 -4.35 -8.03 -20.83
CA GLU A 105 -3.99 -7.24 -22.01
C GLU A 105 -3.60 -5.82 -21.59
N GLY A 106 -3.06 -5.00 -22.48
CA GLY A 106 -2.75 -3.60 -22.18
C GLY A 106 -1.75 -3.37 -21.05
N ILE A 107 -0.86 -4.34 -20.79
CA ILE A 107 0.05 -4.32 -19.61
C ILE A 107 0.92 -3.05 -19.58
N SER A 108 1.39 -2.59 -20.75
CA SER A 108 2.23 -1.38 -20.82
C SER A 108 1.47 -0.13 -20.36
N ASP A 109 0.23 0.01 -20.83
CA ASP A 109 -0.61 1.18 -20.52
C ASP A 109 -1.06 1.13 -19.04
N ALA A 110 -1.38 -0.06 -18.53
CA ALA A 110 -1.69 -0.26 -17.11
C ALA A 110 -0.48 0.02 -16.20
N LEU A 111 0.74 -0.34 -16.63
CA LEU A 111 1.96 -0.03 -15.89
C LEU A 111 2.24 1.47 -15.89
N GLU A 112 2.05 2.15 -17.01
CA GLU A 112 2.18 3.61 -17.11
C GLU A 112 1.14 4.30 -16.20
N ALA A 113 -0.11 3.82 -16.20
CA ALA A 113 -1.16 4.30 -15.30
C ALA A 113 -0.77 4.12 -13.83
N LEU A 114 -0.23 2.96 -13.43
CA LEU A 114 0.23 2.71 -12.04
C LEU A 114 1.35 3.68 -11.65
N LEU A 115 2.36 3.86 -12.51
CA LEU A 115 3.47 4.76 -12.24
C LEU A 115 3.01 6.21 -12.15
N THR A 116 2.06 6.62 -12.98
CA THR A 116 1.46 7.96 -12.94
C THR A 116 0.67 8.15 -11.65
N MET A 117 -0.20 7.19 -11.29
CA MET A 117 -1.01 7.21 -10.07
C MET A 117 -0.16 7.45 -8.82
N VAL A 118 0.96 6.73 -8.67
CA VAL A 118 1.83 6.86 -7.48
C VAL A 118 2.79 8.05 -7.54
N SER A 119 2.86 8.75 -8.67
CA SER A 119 3.71 9.93 -8.86
C SER A 119 2.95 11.25 -8.76
N GLU A 120 1.62 11.21 -8.83
CA GLU A 120 0.76 12.39 -8.84
C GLU A 120 -0.17 12.39 -7.63
N LEU A 121 0.06 13.31 -6.69
CA LEU A 121 -0.80 13.48 -5.53
C LEU A 121 -1.68 14.71 -5.69
N SER A 122 -3.00 14.49 -5.67
CA SER A 122 -3.99 15.56 -5.64
C SER A 122 -4.65 15.65 -4.27
N VAL A 123 -4.46 16.77 -3.56
CA VAL A 123 -5.02 16.98 -2.22
C VAL A 123 -5.70 18.35 -2.15
N THR A 124 -6.99 18.36 -1.81
CA THR A 124 -7.75 19.57 -1.51
C THR A 124 -8.39 19.44 -0.13
N SER A 125 -8.70 20.56 0.52
CA SER A 125 -9.40 20.53 1.82
C SER A 125 -10.74 19.79 1.74
N ALA A 126 -11.46 19.89 0.61
CA ALA A 126 -12.72 19.19 0.39
C ALA A 126 -12.50 17.67 0.26
N SER A 127 -11.48 17.24 -0.51
CA SER A 127 -11.18 15.82 -0.68
C SER A 127 -10.69 15.19 0.61
N VAL A 128 -9.86 15.89 1.39
CA VAL A 128 -9.46 15.45 2.73
C VAL A 128 -10.65 15.24 3.65
N SER A 129 -11.63 16.18 3.62
CA SER A 129 -12.80 16.07 4.49
C SER A 129 -13.69 14.89 4.12
N ARG A 130 -13.85 14.58 2.83
CA ARG A 130 -14.57 13.38 2.36
C ARG A 130 -13.87 12.11 2.81
N GLU A 131 -12.57 12.02 2.54
CA GLU A 131 -11.79 10.82 2.82
C GLU A 131 -11.77 10.48 4.30
N ARG A 132 -11.66 11.48 5.17
CA ARG A 132 -11.76 11.28 6.62
C ARG A 132 -13.08 10.64 7.05
N GLN A 133 -14.18 10.90 6.35
CA GLN A 133 -15.47 10.27 6.65
C GLN A 133 -15.48 8.80 6.20
N ILE A 134 -14.96 8.51 5.02
CA ILE A 134 -14.86 7.16 4.47
C ILE A 134 -14.00 6.28 5.40
N ILE A 135 -12.79 6.73 5.74
CA ILE A 135 -11.88 6.01 6.63
C ILE A 135 -12.49 5.87 8.04
N ALA A 136 -13.23 6.86 8.53
CA ALA A 136 -13.90 6.75 9.82
C ALA A 136 -14.98 5.65 9.84
N GLU A 137 -15.72 5.46 8.74
CA GLU A 137 -16.67 4.34 8.60
C GLU A 137 -15.96 3.00 8.50
N GLU A 138 -14.87 2.93 7.74
CA GLU A 138 -14.05 1.73 7.63
C GLU A 138 -13.47 1.30 8.99
N ILE A 139 -12.95 2.23 9.77
CA ILE A 139 -12.48 1.96 11.14
C ILE A 139 -13.60 1.41 12.01
N ARG A 140 -14.84 1.90 11.86
CA ARG A 140 -15.99 1.38 12.61
C ARG A 140 -16.33 -0.04 12.18
N MET A 141 -16.36 -0.31 10.87
CA MET A 141 -16.62 -1.66 10.35
C MET A 141 -15.59 -2.66 10.88
N ASN A 142 -14.32 -2.31 10.86
CA ASN A 142 -13.25 -3.17 11.37
C ASN A 142 -13.31 -3.34 12.89
N ALA A 143 -13.75 -2.33 13.62
CA ALA A 143 -13.97 -2.44 15.08
C ALA A 143 -15.10 -3.40 15.45
N ASP A 144 -16.05 -3.63 14.56
CA ASP A 144 -17.15 -4.57 14.72
C ASP A 144 -16.79 -6.01 14.27
N ASP A 145 -15.64 -6.20 13.60
CA ASP A 145 -15.15 -7.53 13.20
C ASP A 145 -14.45 -8.23 14.38
N PRO A 146 -14.95 -9.38 14.86
CA PRO A 146 -14.35 -10.10 15.97
C PRO A 146 -12.90 -10.54 15.72
N TRP A 147 -12.51 -10.85 14.49
CA TRP A 147 -11.15 -11.26 14.15
C TRP A 147 -10.17 -10.09 14.22
N GLU A 148 -10.58 -8.91 13.78
CA GLU A 148 -9.80 -7.69 13.90
C GLU A 148 -9.58 -7.31 15.38
N VAL A 149 -10.62 -7.46 16.20
CA VAL A 149 -10.52 -7.23 17.65
C VAL A 149 -9.57 -8.24 18.31
N VAL A 150 -9.63 -9.53 17.95
CA VAL A 150 -8.71 -10.55 18.45
C VAL A 150 -7.28 -10.26 18.05
N TYR A 151 -7.04 -9.93 16.78
CA TYR A 151 -5.72 -9.60 16.25
C TYR A 151 -5.13 -8.37 16.94
N ALA A 152 -5.90 -7.30 17.08
CA ALA A 152 -5.48 -6.10 17.80
C ALA A 152 -5.12 -6.37 19.27
N ASN A 153 -5.91 -7.20 19.96
CA ASN A 153 -5.65 -7.58 21.35
C ASN A 153 -4.40 -8.46 21.47
N MET A 154 -4.17 -9.36 20.53
CA MET A 154 -2.95 -10.16 20.45
C MET A 154 -1.72 -9.26 20.31
N LEU A 155 -1.72 -8.31 19.37
CA LEU A 155 -0.62 -7.37 19.19
C LEU A 155 -0.38 -6.51 20.44
N ARG A 156 -1.44 -6.02 21.09
CA ARG A 156 -1.31 -5.29 22.36
C ARG A 156 -0.66 -6.14 23.45
N GLY A 157 -1.00 -7.44 23.52
CA GLY A 157 -0.40 -8.37 24.47
C GLY A 157 1.07 -8.65 24.19
N LEU A 158 1.44 -8.78 22.92
CA LEU A 158 2.81 -9.08 22.49
C LEU A 158 3.76 -7.87 22.64
N TYR A 159 3.28 -6.67 22.34
CA TYR A 159 4.10 -5.46 22.27
C TYR A 159 3.85 -4.49 23.43
N ALA A 160 3.04 -4.86 24.43
CA ALA A 160 2.88 -4.04 25.62
C ALA A 160 4.22 -3.90 26.36
N PRO A 161 4.64 -2.68 26.75
CA PRO A 161 5.82 -2.49 27.58
C PRO A 161 5.69 -3.30 28.86
N THR A 162 6.71 -4.06 29.24
CA THR A 162 6.75 -4.89 30.43
C THR A 162 6.90 -4.08 31.74
N GLY A 163 6.66 -2.77 31.71
CA GLY A 163 6.75 -1.86 32.83
C GLY A 163 5.56 -0.90 32.94
N ASN A 164 4.80 -1.01 34.03
CA ASN A 164 3.70 -0.12 34.45
C ASN A 164 2.48 -0.03 33.50
N ARG A 165 1.54 -0.95 33.69
CA ARG A 165 0.21 -0.96 33.05
C ARG A 165 -0.65 0.27 33.26
N GLN A 166 -0.22 1.28 34.03
CA GLN A 166 -1.04 2.44 34.39
C GLN A 166 -0.77 3.71 33.59
N GLN A 167 0.31 3.77 32.78
CA GLN A 167 0.65 4.99 32.02
C GLN A 167 0.38 4.90 30.51
N ASP A 168 -0.05 3.74 30.01
CA ASP A 168 -0.22 3.54 28.56
C ASP A 168 -1.69 3.57 28.10
N GLN A 169 -2.51 4.42 28.73
CA GLN A 169 -3.87 4.70 28.24
C GLN A 169 -3.89 5.57 26.96
N GLY A 170 -2.73 5.86 26.38
CA GLY A 170 -2.58 6.76 25.25
C GLY A 170 -2.05 6.15 23.95
N HIS A 171 -1.74 4.87 23.89
CA HIS A 171 -1.33 4.18 22.68
C HIS A 171 -2.33 3.09 22.29
N PRO A 172 -3.41 3.43 21.58
CA PRO A 172 -4.05 2.42 20.80
C PRO A 172 -3.04 2.08 19.67
N LEU A 173 -2.51 0.85 19.66
CA LEU A 173 -2.23 0.17 18.40
C LEU A 173 -3.60 0.11 17.70
N ARG A 174 -4.02 1.22 17.14
CA ARG A 174 -5.11 1.24 16.19
C ARG A 174 -4.48 0.70 14.94
N LEU A 175 -4.90 -0.49 14.59
CA LEU A 175 -4.74 -0.96 13.23
C LEU A 175 -5.21 0.20 12.35
N ALA A 176 -4.29 0.86 11.67
CA ALA A 176 -4.60 1.70 10.55
C ALA A 176 -4.70 0.73 9.38
N PHE A 177 -5.92 0.26 9.13
CA PHE A 177 -6.26 -0.34 7.86
C PHE A 177 -6.40 0.75 6.84
#